data_d7a7b490bb3f6e3298ff63b0c7898c4e
#
_entry.id   d7a7b490bb3f6e3298ff63b0c7898c4e
#
_cell.length_a   1.000
_cell.length_b   1.000
_cell.length_c   1.000
_cell.angle_alpha   90.00
_cell.angle_beta   90.00
_cell.angle_gamma   90.00
#
_symmetry.space_group_name_H-M   'P 1'
#
loop_
_entity.id
_entity.type
_entity.pdbx_description
1 polymer ?
#
loop_
_entity_poly.entity_id
_entity_poly.type
_entity_poly.pdbx_seq_one_letter_code
_entity_poly.pdbx_strand_id
1 'polypeptide(L)'
;MKVLITGAAGMLGSALVRTFEALENHEVLPLTRYDLDLRNKTDFEKQLRHFSPDLVIHAAAKVGGIQANISRPFEFLADNLQMDSNIITTSLANGVENLLYIGSSCMYPRDYRQPLVESDILQAPLEPTNEGYAIAKIAGSKLCEYASKSLGVSYKTVIPSNLYGPGDNFNPGSSHLLASVIR
;
A
#
# COMPACT_ATOMS: atom_id res chain seq x y z
N MET A 1 21.30 5.83 0.45
CA MET A 1 20.36 4.69 0.36
C MET A 1 19.46 4.88 -0.84
N LYS A 2 19.26 3.82 -1.63
CA LYS A 2 18.35 3.83 -2.80
C LYS A 2 16.94 3.41 -2.36
N VAL A 3 15.97 4.29 -2.55
CA VAL A 3 14.58 4.09 -2.11
C VAL A 3 13.65 4.07 -3.33
N LEU A 4 12.97 2.95 -3.55
CA LEU A 4 11.94 2.83 -4.57
C LEU A 4 10.57 3.04 -3.92
N ILE A 5 9.78 4.00 -4.41
CA ILE A 5 8.46 4.33 -3.87
C ILE A 5 7.41 4.10 -4.94
N THR A 6 6.52 3.13 -4.75
CA THR A 6 5.36 2.94 -5.63
C THR A 6 4.18 3.82 -5.19
N GLY A 7 3.30 4.17 -6.13
CA GLY A 7 2.19 5.08 -5.83
C GLY A 7 2.62 6.53 -5.61
N ALA A 8 3.77 6.92 -6.19
CA ALA A 8 4.42 8.22 -5.99
C ALA A 8 3.57 9.43 -6.40
N ALA A 9 2.56 9.26 -7.28
CA ALA A 9 1.62 10.32 -7.64
C ALA A 9 0.44 10.47 -6.65
N GLY A 10 0.27 9.53 -5.70
CA GLY A 10 -0.78 9.61 -4.68
C GLY A 10 -0.40 10.54 -3.53
N MET A 11 -1.37 10.88 -2.68
CA MET A 11 -1.18 11.77 -1.52
C MET A 11 0.01 11.31 -0.63
N LEU A 12 -0.04 10.08 -0.14
CA LEU A 12 1.02 9.53 0.72
C LEU A 12 2.34 9.35 -0.05
N GLY A 13 2.28 8.77 -1.25
CA GLY A 13 3.47 8.52 -2.06
C GLY A 13 4.24 9.81 -2.40
N SER A 14 3.54 10.86 -2.80
CA SER A 14 4.17 12.16 -3.08
C SER A 14 4.77 12.84 -1.84
N ALA A 15 4.14 12.65 -0.68
CA ALA A 15 4.70 13.13 0.59
C ALA A 15 5.99 12.38 0.95
N LEU A 16 6.00 11.05 0.78
CA LEU A 16 7.18 10.23 1.00
C LEU A 16 8.32 10.62 0.05
N VAL A 17 8.04 10.80 -1.25
CA VAL A 17 9.03 11.27 -2.23
C VAL A 17 9.67 12.58 -1.76
N ARG A 18 8.87 13.60 -1.48
CA ARG A 18 9.39 14.89 -1.00
C ARG A 18 10.23 14.75 0.27
N THR A 19 9.81 13.90 1.18
CA THR A 19 10.53 13.68 2.45
C THR A 19 11.89 13.02 2.20
N PHE A 20 11.96 11.98 1.40
CA PHE A 20 13.21 11.28 1.11
C PHE A 20 14.16 12.11 0.23
N GLU A 21 13.64 12.89 -0.72
CA GLU A 21 14.43 13.81 -1.55
C GLU A 21 15.03 14.97 -0.72
N ALA A 22 14.36 15.40 0.36
CA ALA A 22 14.87 16.41 1.27
C ALA A 22 15.95 15.89 2.24
N LEU A 23 16.09 14.56 2.38
CA LEU A 23 17.12 13.96 3.20
C LEU A 23 18.39 13.76 2.37
N GLU A 24 19.51 14.25 2.89
CA GLU A 24 20.82 14.06 2.25
C GLU A 24 21.16 12.57 2.14
N ASN A 25 21.87 12.19 1.05
CA ASN A 25 22.34 10.83 0.78
C ASN A 25 21.27 9.78 0.47
N HIS A 26 20.11 10.20 -0.04
CA HIS A 26 19.10 9.28 -0.59
C HIS A 26 18.94 9.50 -2.09
N GLU A 27 18.84 8.41 -2.83
CA GLU A 27 18.44 8.38 -4.24
C GLU A 27 17.04 7.78 -4.31
N VAL A 28 16.07 8.50 -4.87
CA VAL A 28 14.66 8.10 -4.89
C VAL A 28 14.23 7.75 -6.31
N LEU A 29 13.63 6.56 -6.48
CA LEU A 29 12.92 6.19 -7.70
C LEU A 29 11.42 6.23 -7.42
N PRO A 30 10.74 7.33 -7.81
CA PRO A 30 9.29 7.42 -7.69
C PRO A 30 8.62 6.71 -8.86
N LEU A 31 7.80 5.69 -8.58
CA LEU A 31 7.03 4.97 -9.58
C LEU A 31 5.55 5.31 -9.49
N THR A 32 5.01 5.78 -10.61
CA THR A 32 3.60 6.12 -10.76
C THR A 32 2.91 5.14 -11.71
N ARG A 33 1.58 5.19 -11.78
CA ARG A 33 0.80 4.42 -12.77
C ARG A 33 1.03 4.83 -14.23
N TYR A 34 1.70 5.95 -14.47
CA TYR A 34 2.07 6.40 -15.81
C TYR A 34 3.41 5.81 -16.26
N ASP A 35 4.25 5.39 -15.32
CA ASP A 35 5.53 4.75 -15.61
C ASP A 35 5.35 3.27 -15.90
N LEU A 36 4.50 2.59 -15.12
CA LEU A 36 4.18 1.17 -15.31
C LEU A 36 2.90 0.75 -14.58
N ASP A 37 2.29 -0.32 -15.07
CA ASP A 37 1.20 -1.01 -14.36
C ASP A 37 1.79 -2.06 -13.41
N LEU A 38 1.62 -1.88 -12.11
CA LEU A 38 2.15 -2.80 -11.08
C LEU A 38 1.51 -4.20 -11.12
N ARG A 39 0.41 -4.37 -11.87
CA ARG A 39 -0.15 -5.70 -12.18
C ARG A 39 0.71 -6.46 -13.20
N ASN A 40 1.56 -5.76 -13.93
CA ASN A 40 2.56 -6.38 -14.80
C ASN A 40 3.86 -6.63 -14.02
N LYS A 41 4.03 -7.86 -13.54
CA LYS A 41 5.20 -8.29 -12.78
C LYS A 41 6.52 -8.04 -13.52
N THR A 42 6.56 -8.32 -14.83
CA THR A 42 7.78 -8.24 -15.63
C THR A 42 8.31 -6.81 -15.73
N ASP A 43 7.42 -5.82 -15.88
CA ASP A 43 7.85 -4.44 -15.99
C ASP A 43 8.32 -3.88 -14.65
N PHE A 44 7.67 -4.27 -13.55
CA PHE A 44 8.18 -3.94 -12.22
C PHE A 44 9.56 -4.58 -11.97
N GLU A 45 9.75 -5.84 -12.32
CA GLU A 45 11.03 -6.53 -12.17
C GLU A 45 12.18 -5.83 -12.92
N LYS A 46 11.92 -5.34 -14.15
CA LYS A 46 12.92 -4.57 -14.91
C LYS A 46 13.36 -3.30 -14.17
N GLN A 47 12.38 -2.53 -13.62
CA GLN A 47 12.67 -1.32 -12.85
C GLN A 47 13.46 -1.64 -11.58
N LEU A 48 13.03 -2.68 -10.87
CA LEU A 48 13.69 -3.12 -9.63
C LEU A 48 15.14 -3.51 -9.87
N ARG A 49 15.42 -4.33 -10.90
CA ARG A 49 16.79 -4.76 -11.26
C ARG A 49 17.67 -3.60 -11.73
N HIS A 50 17.11 -2.67 -12.51
CA HIS A 50 17.86 -1.51 -12.99
C HIS A 50 18.25 -0.57 -11.84
N PHE A 51 17.35 -0.30 -10.94
CA PHE A 51 17.56 0.62 -9.83
C PHE A 51 18.29 -0.02 -8.65
N SER A 52 18.08 -1.32 -8.39
CA SER A 52 18.65 -2.07 -7.27
C SER A 52 18.44 -1.36 -5.93
N PRO A 53 17.20 -1.20 -5.45
CA PRO A 53 16.90 -0.44 -4.24
C PRO A 53 17.35 -1.15 -2.96
N ASP A 54 17.79 -0.37 -1.98
CA ASP A 54 18.02 -0.81 -0.60
C ASP A 54 16.70 -0.96 0.19
N LEU A 55 15.68 -0.17 -0.19
CA LEU A 55 14.36 -0.12 0.43
C LEU A 55 13.28 0.05 -0.63
N VAL A 56 12.24 -0.77 -0.56
CA VAL A 56 11.00 -0.59 -1.32
C VAL A 56 9.90 -0.09 -0.37
N ILE A 57 9.25 1.03 -0.71
CA ILE A 57 8.05 1.51 -0.02
C ILE A 57 6.86 1.32 -0.95
N HIS A 58 5.97 0.39 -0.60
CA HIS A 58 4.80 0.09 -1.40
C HIS A 58 3.58 0.87 -0.91
N ALA A 59 3.38 2.08 -1.49
CA ALA A 59 2.26 2.96 -1.19
C ALA A 59 1.19 2.98 -2.29
N ALA A 60 1.37 2.24 -3.38
CA ALA A 60 0.36 2.10 -4.42
C ALA A 60 -0.80 1.23 -3.94
N ALA A 61 -2.01 1.66 -4.25
CA ALA A 61 -3.21 0.87 -4.11
C ALA A 61 -4.33 1.44 -5.00
N LYS A 62 -5.26 0.58 -5.42
CA LYS A 62 -6.55 1.02 -5.92
C LYS A 62 -7.43 1.37 -4.73
N VAL A 63 -7.65 2.67 -4.51
CA VAL A 63 -8.42 3.20 -3.38
C VAL A 63 -9.67 3.94 -3.88
N GLY A 64 -10.66 4.07 -3.01
CA GLY A 64 -11.90 4.80 -3.32
C GLY A 64 -12.84 4.84 -2.13
N GLY A 65 -13.78 5.77 -2.15
CA GLY A 65 -14.81 5.89 -1.13
C GLY A 65 -15.75 4.66 -1.08
N ILE A 66 -16.67 4.67 -0.12
CA ILE A 66 -17.59 3.56 0.16
C ILE A 66 -18.37 3.13 -1.09
N GLN A 67 -18.93 4.08 -1.85
CA GLN A 67 -19.73 3.78 -3.04
C GLN A 67 -18.91 3.08 -4.13
N ALA A 68 -17.65 3.47 -4.31
CA ALA A 68 -16.77 2.83 -5.27
C ALA A 68 -16.44 1.38 -4.87
N ASN A 69 -16.20 1.13 -3.59
CA ASN A 69 -15.96 -0.21 -3.06
C ASN A 69 -17.20 -1.11 -3.21
N ILE A 70 -18.38 -0.62 -2.85
CA ILE A 70 -19.65 -1.37 -2.99
C ILE A 70 -19.94 -1.72 -4.46
N SER A 71 -19.72 -0.78 -5.37
CA SER A 71 -20.05 -0.98 -6.80
C SER A 71 -19.05 -1.87 -7.56
N ARG A 72 -17.81 -2.00 -7.08
CA ARG A 72 -16.73 -2.73 -7.77
C ARG A 72 -15.89 -3.58 -6.81
N PRO A 73 -16.48 -4.43 -5.94
CA PRO A 73 -15.75 -5.16 -4.91
C PRO A 73 -14.72 -6.13 -5.51
N PHE A 74 -15.05 -6.76 -6.64
CA PHE A 74 -14.13 -7.66 -7.35
C PHE A 74 -12.85 -6.94 -7.79
N GLU A 75 -12.98 -5.76 -8.38
CA GLU A 75 -11.83 -4.99 -8.86
C GLU A 75 -10.94 -4.51 -7.69
N PHE A 76 -11.55 -4.07 -6.58
CA PHE A 76 -10.79 -3.65 -5.40
C PHE A 76 -10.02 -4.81 -4.78
N LEU A 77 -10.58 -6.01 -4.78
CA LEU A 77 -9.88 -7.20 -4.32
C LEU A 77 -8.79 -7.61 -5.33
N ALA A 78 -9.16 -7.86 -6.58
CA ALA A 78 -8.28 -8.48 -7.57
C ALA A 78 -7.08 -7.59 -7.93
N ASP A 79 -7.32 -6.29 -8.22
CA ASP A 79 -6.26 -5.37 -8.62
C ASP A 79 -5.25 -5.15 -7.48
N ASN A 80 -5.73 -4.92 -6.24
CA ASN A 80 -4.83 -4.74 -5.11
C ASN A 80 -4.06 -6.02 -4.78
N LEU A 81 -4.74 -7.17 -4.75
CA LEU A 81 -4.09 -8.46 -4.47
C LEU A 81 -2.98 -8.75 -5.48
N GLN A 82 -3.22 -8.48 -6.76
CA GLN A 82 -2.24 -8.69 -7.81
C GLN A 82 -1.05 -7.73 -7.68
N MET A 83 -1.29 -6.43 -7.47
CA MET A 83 -0.22 -5.45 -7.28
C MET A 83 0.63 -5.78 -6.05
N ASP A 84 -0.02 -5.99 -4.90
CA ASP A 84 0.65 -6.28 -3.64
C ASP A 84 1.50 -7.57 -3.74
N SER A 85 0.94 -8.63 -4.32
CA SER A 85 1.65 -9.89 -4.55
C SER A 85 2.85 -9.71 -5.48
N ASN A 86 2.68 -9.00 -6.60
CA ASN A 86 3.76 -8.75 -7.55
C ASN A 86 4.92 -7.99 -6.88
N ILE A 87 4.62 -6.90 -6.17
CA ILE A 87 5.65 -6.07 -5.53
C ILE A 87 6.41 -6.88 -4.48
N ILE A 88 5.70 -7.52 -3.56
CA ILE A 88 6.30 -8.23 -2.43
C ILE A 88 7.14 -9.42 -2.92
N THR A 89 6.57 -10.25 -3.78
CA THR A 89 7.25 -11.47 -4.24
C THR A 89 8.40 -11.18 -5.21
N THR A 90 8.28 -10.14 -6.06
CA THR A 90 9.36 -9.75 -6.96
C THR A 90 10.51 -9.09 -6.21
N SER A 91 10.21 -8.25 -5.22
CA SER A 91 11.23 -7.66 -4.34
C SER A 91 12.03 -8.76 -3.63
N LEU A 92 11.35 -9.75 -3.08
CA LEU A 92 11.99 -10.90 -2.43
C LEU A 92 12.86 -11.71 -3.40
N ALA A 93 12.33 -12.05 -4.57
CA ALA A 93 13.03 -12.84 -5.58
C ALA A 93 14.28 -12.14 -6.15
N ASN A 94 14.36 -10.82 -6.05
CA ASN A 94 15.50 -10.01 -6.50
C ASN A 94 16.40 -9.51 -5.35
N GLY A 95 16.27 -10.10 -4.15
CA GLY A 95 17.20 -9.86 -3.04
C GLY A 95 16.99 -8.53 -2.30
N VAL A 96 15.83 -7.89 -2.44
CA VAL A 96 15.52 -6.70 -1.62
C VAL A 96 15.29 -7.16 -0.18
N GLU A 97 16.11 -6.68 0.73
CA GLU A 97 16.04 -7.07 2.15
C GLU A 97 15.04 -6.24 2.96
N ASN A 98 14.73 -5.01 2.52
CA ASN A 98 13.87 -4.09 3.26
C ASN A 98 12.67 -3.67 2.43
N LEU A 99 11.46 -3.89 2.97
CA LEU A 99 10.22 -3.45 2.35
C LEU A 99 9.26 -2.90 3.39
N LEU A 100 8.70 -1.71 3.12
CA LEU A 100 7.64 -1.10 3.90
C LEU A 100 6.33 -1.17 3.10
N TYR A 101 5.41 -1.97 3.59
CA TYR A 101 4.07 -2.12 3.03
C TYR A 101 3.08 -1.22 3.74
N ILE A 102 2.29 -0.47 2.98
CA ILE A 102 1.24 0.37 3.53
C ILE A 102 -0.08 -0.41 3.56
N GLY A 103 -0.45 -0.81 4.76
CA GLY A 103 -1.74 -1.41 5.07
C GLY A 103 -2.88 -0.37 5.14
N SER A 104 -3.93 -0.70 5.87
CA SER A 104 -5.08 0.18 6.06
C SER A 104 -5.82 -0.18 7.36
N SER A 105 -6.42 0.80 8.02
CA SER A 105 -7.31 0.57 9.16
C SER A 105 -8.53 -0.31 8.84
N CYS A 106 -8.89 -0.43 7.54
CA CYS A 106 -9.93 -1.37 7.08
C CYS A 106 -9.59 -2.85 7.35
N MET A 107 -8.32 -3.18 7.66
CA MET A 107 -7.89 -4.53 8.00
C MET A 107 -8.41 -5.00 9.37
N TYR A 108 -8.82 -4.07 10.22
CA TYR A 108 -9.39 -4.40 11.53
C TYR A 108 -10.84 -4.81 11.43
N PRO A 109 -11.32 -5.66 12.37
CA PRO A 109 -12.72 -6.01 12.48
C PRO A 109 -13.62 -4.78 12.68
N ARG A 110 -14.81 -4.83 12.10
CA ARG A 110 -15.80 -3.74 12.20
C ARG A 110 -16.23 -3.48 13.63
N ASP A 111 -16.76 -4.50 14.29
CA ASP A 111 -17.32 -4.42 15.64
C ASP A 111 -16.43 -5.22 16.60
N TYR A 112 -15.47 -4.56 17.19
CA TYR A 112 -14.51 -5.20 18.07
C TYR A 112 -14.13 -4.30 19.23
N ARG A 113 -13.36 -4.84 20.20
CA ARG A 113 -12.88 -4.10 21.37
C ARG A 113 -12.11 -2.82 20.99
N GLN A 114 -12.07 -1.88 21.92
CA GLN A 114 -11.24 -0.67 21.80
C GLN A 114 -10.29 -0.56 23.02
N PRO A 115 -9.07 -0.08 22.84
CA PRO A 115 -8.41 0.23 21.56
C PRO A 115 -8.07 -1.03 20.77
N LEU A 116 -8.05 -0.92 19.43
CA LEU A 116 -7.60 -1.98 18.54
C LEU A 116 -6.07 -2.13 18.60
N VAL A 117 -5.60 -3.35 18.44
CA VAL A 117 -4.19 -3.69 18.30
C VAL A 117 -3.98 -4.61 17.10
N GLU A 118 -2.74 -4.72 16.60
CA GLU A 118 -2.44 -5.44 15.35
C GLU A 118 -2.86 -6.92 15.39
N SER A 119 -2.85 -7.55 16.56
CA SER A 119 -3.31 -8.95 16.74
C SER A 119 -4.83 -9.13 16.58
N ASP A 120 -5.60 -8.05 16.49
CA ASP A 120 -7.05 -8.12 16.31
C ASP A 120 -7.45 -8.37 14.84
N ILE A 121 -6.51 -8.21 13.92
CA ILE A 121 -6.73 -8.53 12.50
C ILE A 121 -7.13 -10.00 12.37
N LEU A 122 -8.22 -10.26 11.63
CA LEU A 122 -8.84 -11.58 11.42
C LEU A 122 -9.51 -12.19 12.65
N GLN A 123 -9.75 -11.46 13.73
CA GLN A 123 -10.42 -12.00 14.91
C GLN A 123 -11.96 -11.93 14.83
N ALA A 124 -12.51 -11.09 13.96
CA ALA A 124 -13.96 -10.96 13.74
C ALA A 124 -14.22 -10.44 12.30
N PRO A 125 -15.51 -10.39 11.86
CA PRO A 125 -15.88 -9.92 10.52
C PRO A 125 -15.38 -8.51 10.21
N LEU A 126 -14.98 -8.30 8.94
CA LEU A 126 -14.58 -7.01 8.40
C LEU A 126 -15.80 -6.11 8.10
N GLU A 127 -15.56 -4.84 7.81
CA GLU A 127 -16.59 -3.93 7.30
C GLU A 127 -17.03 -4.36 5.89
N PRO A 128 -18.32 -4.77 5.69
CA PRO A 128 -18.77 -5.34 4.41
C PRO A 128 -18.64 -4.39 3.22
N THR A 129 -18.70 -3.08 3.45
CA THR A 129 -18.67 -2.08 2.37
C THR A 129 -17.31 -1.94 1.68
N ASN A 130 -16.23 -2.43 2.31
CA ASN A 130 -14.87 -2.39 1.76
C ASN A 130 -14.10 -3.70 1.99
N GLU A 131 -14.81 -4.79 2.27
CA GLU A 131 -14.22 -6.10 2.60
C GLU A 131 -13.21 -6.57 1.54
N GLY A 132 -13.52 -6.42 0.25
CA GLY A 132 -12.61 -6.84 -0.83
C GLY A 132 -11.26 -6.11 -0.77
N TYR A 133 -11.27 -4.81 -0.54
CA TYR A 133 -10.04 -4.04 -0.32
C TYR A 133 -9.30 -4.48 0.96
N ALA A 134 -10.03 -4.65 2.05
CA ALA A 134 -9.47 -5.06 3.33
C ALA A 134 -8.79 -6.43 3.25
N ILE A 135 -9.41 -7.41 2.58
CA ILE A 135 -8.84 -8.76 2.36
C ILE A 135 -7.53 -8.67 1.57
N ALA A 136 -7.48 -7.87 0.51
CA ALA A 136 -6.24 -7.68 -0.26
C ALA A 136 -5.13 -7.12 0.64
N LYS A 137 -5.43 -6.08 1.45
CA LYS A 137 -4.46 -5.47 2.37
C LYS A 137 -4.00 -6.44 3.48
N ILE A 138 -4.89 -7.27 4.00
CA ILE A 138 -4.53 -8.33 4.95
C ILE A 138 -3.60 -9.35 4.29
N ALA A 139 -3.90 -9.79 3.06
CA ALA A 139 -3.06 -10.73 2.34
C ALA A 139 -1.64 -10.19 2.10
N GLY A 140 -1.51 -8.92 1.65
CA GLY A 140 -0.21 -8.25 1.50
C GLY A 140 0.57 -8.16 2.81
N SER A 141 -0.11 -7.80 3.91
CA SER A 141 0.48 -7.76 5.25
C SER A 141 0.99 -9.13 5.69
N LYS A 142 0.21 -10.20 5.44
CA LYS A 142 0.62 -11.58 5.75
C LYS A 142 1.79 -12.05 4.89
N LEU A 143 1.87 -11.66 3.63
CA LEU A 143 3.04 -11.94 2.79
C LEU A 143 4.31 -11.30 3.41
N CYS A 144 4.24 -10.04 3.84
CA CYS A 144 5.37 -9.38 4.52
C CYS A 144 5.74 -10.07 5.83
N GLU A 145 4.76 -10.41 6.65
CA GLU A 145 4.98 -11.11 7.92
C GLU A 145 5.66 -12.46 7.72
N TYR A 146 5.17 -13.29 6.78
CA TYR A 146 5.74 -14.60 6.51
C TYR A 146 7.11 -14.52 5.85
N ALA A 147 7.33 -13.58 4.93
CA ALA A 147 8.66 -13.34 4.37
C ALA A 147 9.67 -13.01 5.47
N SER A 148 9.32 -12.11 6.39
CA SER A 148 10.19 -11.75 7.51
C SER A 148 10.47 -12.93 8.44
N LYS A 149 9.44 -13.70 8.80
CA LYS A 149 9.58 -14.84 9.74
C LYS A 149 10.33 -16.02 9.14
N SER A 150 10.11 -16.32 7.85
CA SER A 150 10.61 -17.55 7.24
C SER A 150 11.89 -17.36 6.44
N LEU A 151 12.16 -16.15 5.95
CA LEU A 151 13.25 -15.87 4.99
C LEU A 151 14.25 -14.83 5.51
N GLY A 152 14.03 -14.30 6.72
CA GLY A 152 15.00 -13.42 7.39
C GLY A 152 15.09 -11.99 6.84
N VAL A 153 14.18 -11.58 5.96
CA VAL A 153 14.12 -10.22 5.42
C VAL A 153 13.38 -9.26 6.37
N SER A 154 13.57 -7.95 6.21
CA SER A 154 12.90 -6.92 7.00
C SER A 154 11.70 -6.33 6.25
N TYR A 155 10.64 -7.12 6.07
CA TYR A 155 9.39 -6.68 5.46
C TYR A 155 8.41 -6.28 6.56
N LYS A 156 8.05 -4.99 6.61
CA LYS A 156 7.20 -4.42 7.65
C LYS A 156 5.91 -3.87 7.07
N THR A 157 4.83 -4.01 7.81
CA THR A 157 3.55 -3.37 7.49
C THR A 157 3.30 -2.22 8.44
N VAL A 158 2.95 -1.04 7.90
CA VAL A 158 2.42 0.08 8.67
C VAL A 158 0.93 0.17 8.39
N ILE A 159 0.13 0.27 9.43
CA ILE A 159 -1.32 0.40 9.34
C ILE A 159 -1.70 1.83 9.74
N PRO A 160 -1.78 2.76 8.77
CA PRO A 160 -2.18 4.12 9.06
C PRO A 160 -3.67 4.18 9.40
N SER A 161 -4.02 5.13 10.25
CA SER A 161 -5.40 5.61 10.36
C SER A 161 -5.77 6.43 9.10
N ASN A 162 -6.92 7.10 9.09
CA ASN A 162 -7.32 7.92 7.95
C ASN A 162 -6.31 9.05 7.72
N LEU A 163 -5.60 8.96 6.61
CA LEU A 163 -4.64 9.96 6.17
C LEU A 163 -5.37 11.11 5.45
N TYR A 164 -4.82 12.31 5.55
CA TYR A 164 -5.27 13.50 4.83
C TYR A 164 -4.08 14.42 4.58
N GLY A 165 -4.16 15.28 3.57
CA GLY A 165 -3.09 16.23 3.30
C GLY A 165 -3.07 16.75 1.87
N PRO A 166 -2.02 17.51 1.51
CA PRO A 166 -1.84 18.02 0.15
C PRO A 166 -1.81 16.89 -0.88
N GLY A 167 -2.55 17.06 -1.97
CA GLY A 167 -2.67 16.04 -3.02
C GLY A 167 -3.73 14.97 -2.74
N ASP A 168 -4.59 15.15 -1.73
CA ASP A 168 -5.74 14.27 -1.49
C ASP A 168 -6.77 14.38 -2.64
N ASN A 169 -7.68 13.40 -2.68
CA ASN A 169 -8.74 13.37 -3.66
C ASN A 169 -9.96 14.17 -3.15
N PHE A 170 -10.19 15.35 -3.73
CA PHE A 170 -11.33 16.22 -3.41
C PHE A 170 -12.56 16.02 -4.31
N ASN A 171 -12.61 14.98 -5.14
CA ASN A 171 -13.75 14.70 -6.01
C ASN A 171 -14.98 14.26 -5.19
N PRO A 172 -16.16 14.89 -5.35
CA PRO A 172 -17.36 14.63 -4.55
C PRO A 172 -17.81 13.18 -4.52
N GLY A 173 -17.62 12.45 -5.62
CA GLY A 173 -18.08 11.06 -5.73
C GLY A 173 -17.10 10.01 -5.18
N SER A 174 -15.87 10.40 -4.79
CA SER A 174 -14.82 9.45 -4.41
C SER A 174 -13.87 9.91 -3.30
N SER A 175 -14.06 11.14 -2.77
CA SER A 175 -13.23 11.67 -1.67
C SER A 175 -13.51 10.99 -0.34
N HIS A 176 -12.49 10.98 0.52
CA HIS A 176 -12.65 10.63 1.93
C HIS A 176 -13.29 11.77 2.74
N LEU A 177 -13.74 11.47 3.97
CA LEU A 177 -14.53 12.39 4.77
C LEU A 177 -13.91 13.77 4.94
N LEU A 178 -12.63 13.86 5.36
CA LEU A 178 -11.98 15.15 5.58
C LEU A 178 -11.83 15.96 4.29
N ALA A 179 -11.41 15.34 3.20
CA ALA A 179 -11.34 16.00 1.91
C ALA A 179 -12.72 16.48 1.41
N SER A 180 -13.78 15.75 1.74
CA SER A 180 -15.17 16.13 1.44
C SER A 180 -15.64 17.36 2.24
N VAL A 181 -15.18 17.50 3.50
CA VAL A 181 -15.58 18.59 4.41
C VAL A 181 -14.80 19.89 4.13
N ILE A 182 -13.54 19.79 3.75
CA ILE A 182 -12.65 20.96 3.49
C ILE A 182 -13.00 21.65 2.16
N ARG A 183 -13.67 20.97 1.26
CA ARG A 183 -14.08 21.45 -0.04
C ARG A 183 -15.23 22.48 0.05
#